data_1df2f103b62ddccb717cdfdddb71d04f
#
_entry.id   1df2f103b62ddccb717cdfdddb71d04f
#
_cell.length_a   1.000
_cell.length_b   1.000
_cell.length_c   1.000
_cell.angle_alpha   90.00
_cell.angle_beta   90.00
_cell.angle_gamma   90.00
#
_symmetry.space_group_name_H-M   'P 1'
#
loop_
_entity.id
_entity.type
_entity.pdbx_description
1 polymer ?
#
loop_
_entity_poly.entity_id
_entity_poly.type
_entity_poly.pdbx_seq_one_letter_code
_entity_poly.pdbx_strand_id
1 'polypeptide(L)'
;MGRLEGKSVVITGAGSGIGRAASVLFSREGAKLVIVDKTEAVKETAKLVSDAGGTVEAVIADAGSENDVKAFIDKAVAKYGRLDAIWANAGVSGGLVPLAEQTVEHWQEVLRVNLIGPFLAIKHSMPHMIKQKSGSIVCTASVAGLKAGASGHPYGASKAGVISLVQTTAYSLSGTGVRINA
;
A
#
# COMPACT_ATOMS: atom_id res chain seq x y z
N MET A 1 -25.75 4.97 -0.66
CA MET A 1 -24.84 4.15 0.14
C MET A 1 -23.59 3.92 -0.70
N GLY A 2 -22.42 4.31 -0.20
CA GLY A 2 -21.16 4.18 -0.93
C GLY A 2 -20.68 2.73 -0.99
N ARG A 3 -19.86 2.39 -2.00
CA ARG A 3 -19.31 1.02 -2.18
C ARG A 3 -18.41 0.56 -1.04
N LEU A 4 -17.86 1.49 -0.25
CA LEU A 4 -16.96 1.25 0.87
C LEU A 4 -17.57 1.66 2.21
N GLU A 5 -18.88 1.78 2.29
CA GLU A 5 -19.58 2.25 3.48
C GLU A 5 -19.15 1.49 4.74
N GLY A 6 -18.62 2.22 5.73
CA GLY A 6 -18.16 1.70 7.00
C GLY A 6 -16.88 0.85 6.95
N LYS A 7 -16.24 0.67 5.78
CA LYS A 7 -15.01 -0.12 5.60
C LYS A 7 -13.80 0.61 6.16
N SER A 8 -12.99 -0.08 6.94
CA SER A 8 -11.66 0.38 7.40
C SER A 8 -10.61 0.08 6.34
N VAL A 9 -9.96 1.11 5.80
CA VAL A 9 -9.00 1.00 4.71
C VAL A 9 -7.70 1.72 5.05
N VAL A 10 -6.58 1.03 4.82
CA VAL A 10 -5.23 1.62 4.87
C VAL A 10 -4.75 1.89 3.45
N ILE A 11 -4.15 3.08 3.21
CA ILE A 11 -3.55 3.44 1.91
C ILE A 11 -2.15 4.00 2.16
N THR A 12 -1.12 3.40 1.56
CA THR A 12 0.25 3.93 1.60
C THR A 12 0.59 4.75 0.36
N GLY A 13 1.54 5.71 0.49
CA GLY A 13 1.85 6.65 -0.58
C GLY A 13 0.71 7.64 -0.84
N ALA A 14 -0.01 8.02 0.23
CA ALA A 14 -1.22 8.82 0.14
C ALA A 14 -0.97 10.35 0.14
N GLY A 15 0.28 10.79 0.26
CA GLY A 15 0.63 12.21 0.27
C GLY A 15 0.45 12.90 -1.08
N SER A 16 0.43 12.16 -2.20
CA SER A 16 0.33 12.74 -3.53
C SER A 16 -0.27 11.76 -4.55
N GLY A 17 -0.43 12.23 -5.79
CA GLY A 17 -0.72 11.41 -6.96
C GLY A 17 -1.93 10.48 -6.78
N ILE A 18 -1.73 9.22 -7.16
CA ILE A 18 -2.79 8.20 -7.16
C ILE A 18 -3.29 7.90 -5.75
N GLY A 19 -2.38 7.83 -4.75
CA GLY A 19 -2.76 7.56 -3.36
C GLY A 19 -3.64 8.68 -2.77
N ARG A 20 -3.33 9.95 -3.05
CA ARG A 20 -4.17 11.10 -2.65
C ARG A 20 -5.55 11.03 -3.31
N ALA A 21 -5.58 10.85 -4.62
CA ALA A 21 -6.83 10.77 -5.38
C ALA A 21 -7.74 9.64 -4.89
N ALA A 22 -7.15 8.48 -4.63
CA ALA A 22 -7.87 7.34 -4.08
C ALA A 22 -8.38 7.58 -2.65
N SER A 23 -7.60 8.24 -1.81
CA SER A 23 -8.02 8.59 -0.45
C SER A 23 -9.29 9.44 -0.46
N VAL A 24 -9.34 10.45 -1.33
CA VAL A 24 -10.52 11.28 -1.51
C VAL A 24 -11.70 10.47 -2.07
N LEU A 25 -11.45 9.63 -3.07
CA LEU A 25 -12.51 8.80 -3.68
C LEU A 25 -13.06 7.77 -2.68
N PHE A 26 -12.20 7.05 -1.97
CA PHE A 26 -12.62 6.02 -1.01
C PHE A 26 -13.41 6.62 0.15
N SER A 27 -13.01 7.82 0.59
CA SER A 27 -13.78 8.57 1.59
C SER A 27 -15.20 8.90 1.10
N ARG A 28 -15.33 9.37 -0.15
CA ARG A 28 -16.65 9.65 -0.75
C ARG A 28 -17.52 8.39 -0.87
N GLU A 29 -16.88 7.23 -0.98
CA GLU A 29 -17.55 5.92 -1.00
C GLU A 29 -17.85 5.38 0.41
N GLY A 30 -17.61 6.18 1.47
CA GLY A 30 -17.96 5.86 2.86
C GLY A 30 -16.89 5.11 3.66
N ALA A 31 -15.65 5.02 3.14
CA ALA A 31 -14.55 4.38 3.87
C ALA A 31 -14.07 5.22 5.05
N LYS A 32 -13.65 4.52 6.13
CA LYS A 32 -12.85 5.07 7.23
C LYS A 32 -11.38 4.81 6.93
N LEU A 33 -10.56 5.86 6.84
CA LEU A 33 -9.23 5.78 6.28
C LEU A 33 -8.13 5.93 7.33
N VAL A 34 -7.08 5.11 7.21
CA VAL A 34 -5.73 5.44 7.70
C VAL A 34 -4.87 5.63 6.46
N ILE A 35 -4.40 6.85 6.25
CA ILE A 35 -3.57 7.22 5.11
C ILE A 35 -2.14 7.48 5.55
N VAL A 36 -1.19 6.93 4.80
CA VAL A 36 0.22 6.87 5.17
C VAL A 36 1.09 7.44 4.07
N ASP A 37 2.03 8.28 4.45
CA ASP A 37 3.12 8.74 3.59
C ASP A 37 4.35 9.06 4.44
N LYS A 38 5.54 8.99 3.85
CA LYS A 38 6.77 9.38 4.54
C LYS A 38 6.93 10.90 4.70
N THR A 39 6.10 11.68 4.05
CA THR A 39 6.14 13.15 4.03
C THR A 39 4.91 13.78 4.69
N GLU A 40 5.07 15.03 5.13
CA GLU A 40 4.00 15.85 5.70
C GLU A 40 2.82 16.06 4.72
N ALA A 41 3.01 15.83 3.41
CA ALA A 41 1.97 15.95 2.39
C ALA A 41 0.73 15.07 2.65
N VAL A 42 0.88 14.02 3.46
CA VAL A 42 -0.26 13.20 3.91
C VAL A 42 -1.29 13.99 4.72
N LYS A 43 -0.85 15.03 5.45
CA LYS A 43 -1.74 15.91 6.22
C LYS A 43 -2.64 16.77 5.33
N GLU A 44 -2.10 17.21 4.17
CA GLU A 44 -2.90 17.92 3.16
C GLU A 44 -3.99 17.00 2.61
N THR A 45 -3.64 15.74 2.32
CA THR A 45 -4.63 14.75 1.86
C THR A 45 -5.70 14.49 2.93
N ALA A 46 -5.29 14.38 4.20
CA ALA A 46 -6.24 14.23 5.30
C ALA A 46 -7.18 15.44 5.42
N LYS A 47 -6.65 16.64 5.23
CA LYS A 47 -7.47 17.86 5.22
C LYS A 47 -8.52 17.83 4.11
N LEU A 48 -8.14 17.45 2.88
CA LEU A 48 -9.08 17.30 1.76
C LEU A 48 -10.21 16.31 2.06
N VAL A 49 -9.88 15.19 2.71
CA VAL A 49 -10.85 14.18 3.11
C VAL A 49 -11.77 14.71 4.21
N SER A 50 -11.21 15.36 5.24
CA SER A 50 -11.97 15.89 6.38
C SER A 50 -12.89 17.04 5.99
N ASP A 51 -12.42 17.97 5.14
CA ASP A 51 -13.21 19.08 4.64
C ASP A 51 -14.43 18.60 3.82
N ALA A 52 -14.32 17.41 3.21
CA ALA A 52 -15.43 16.75 2.52
C ALA A 52 -16.31 15.88 3.46
N GLY A 53 -16.13 15.96 4.77
CA GLY A 53 -16.90 15.21 5.77
C GLY A 53 -16.47 13.76 5.97
N GLY A 54 -15.33 13.35 5.43
CA GLY A 54 -14.83 11.99 5.54
C GLY A 54 -14.13 11.69 6.86
N THR A 55 -14.02 10.41 7.19
CA THR A 55 -13.31 9.92 8.37
C THR A 55 -11.91 9.47 7.98
N VAL A 56 -10.87 10.14 8.51
CA VAL A 56 -9.48 9.88 8.16
C VAL A 56 -8.54 10.05 9.34
N GLU A 57 -7.46 9.29 9.34
CA GLU A 57 -6.28 9.42 10.18
C GLU A 57 -5.04 9.49 9.28
N ALA A 58 -4.25 10.56 9.40
CA ALA A 58 -2.98 10.67 8.70
C ALA A 58 -1.83 10.15 9.56
N VAL A 59 -0.94 9.38 8.96
CA VAL A 59 0.26 8.85 9.61
C VAL A 59 1.48 9.15 8.76
N ILE A 60 2.47 9.83 9.34
CA ILE A 60 3.78 10.00 8.72
C ILE A 60 4.59 8.77 9.08
N ALA A 61 4.89 7.93 8.08
CA ALA A 61 5.58 6.66 8.29
C ALA A 61 6.20 6.16 6.98
N ASP A 62 7.26 5.36 7.09
CA ASP A 62 7.93 4.72 5.96
C ASP A 62 7.31 3.35 5.68
N ALA A 63 6.69 3.19 4.50
CA ALA A 63 6.11 1.92 4.07
C ALA A 63 7.15 0.79 3.85
N GLY A 64 8.44 1.11 3.82
CA GLY A 64 9.53 0.13 3.77
C GLY A 64 10.14 -0.20 5.15
N SER A 65 9.60 0.34 6.23
CA SER A 65 9.99 0.08 7.63
C SER A 65 9.00 -0.88 8.29
N GLU A 66 9.48 -2.02 8.78
CA GLU A 66 8.59 -3.01 9.41
C GLU A 66 7.87 -2.47 10.64
N ASN A 67 8.59 -1.73 11.51
CA ASN A 67 7.99 -1.15 12.70
C ASN A 67 6.88 -0.17 12.37
N ASP A 68 7.10 0.67 11.34
CA ASP A 68 6.12 1.65 10.89
C ASP A 68 4.90 0.96 10.29
N VAL A 69 5.12 -0.05 9.43
CA VAL A 69 4.03 -0.81 8.79
C VAL A 69 3.16 -1.49 9.83
N LYS A 70 3.79 -2.16 10.81
CA LYS A 70 3.05 -2.76 11.93
C LYS A 70 2.25 -1.70 12.69
N ALA A 71 2.87 -0.57 13.02
CA ALA A 71 2.24 0.49 13.82
C ALA A 71 1.02 1.10 13.14
N PHE A 72 1.07 1.42 11.84
CA PHE A 72 -0.10 2.01 11.17
C PHE A 72 -1.22 0.99 10.90
N ILE A 73 -0.91 -0.29 10.74
CA ILE A 73 -1.93 -1.35 10.64
C ILE A 73 -2.61 -1.54 12.01
N ASP A 74 -1.83 -1.65 13.08
CA ASP A 74 -2.38 -1.75 14.44
C ASP A 74 -3.23 -0.52 14.79
N LYS A 75 -2.82 0.68 14.36
CA LYS A 75 -3.61 1.91 14.53
C LYS A 75 -4.96 1.82 13.83
N ALA A 76 -5.01 1.30 12.60
CA ALA A 76 -6.27 1.12 11.87
C ALA A 76 -7.22 0.17 12.60
N VAL A 77 -6.69 -0.97 13.07
CA VAL A 77 -7.46 -1.96 13.83
C VAL A 77 -7.93 -1.39 15.17
N ALA A 78 -7.06 -0.70 15.91
CA ALA A 78 -7.42 -0.10 17.19
C ALA A 78 -8.48 1.00 17.04
N LYS A 79 -8.37 1.85 16.00
CA LYS A 79 -9.27 2.98 15.79
C LYS A 79 -10.65 2.59 15.27
N TYR A 80 -10.69 1.60 14.36
CA TYR A 80 -11.93 1.23 13.65
C TYR A 80 -12.46 -0.16 14.00
N GLY A 81 -11.76 -0.91 14.87
CA GLY A 81 -12.14 -2.26 15.32
C GLY A 81 -11.94 -3.36 14.28
N ARG A 82 -11.49 -3.02 13.08
CA ARG A 82 -11.32 -3.93 11.94
C ARG A 82 -10.37 -3.38 10.87
N LEU A 83 -9.93 -4.27 9.98
CA LEU A 83 -9.20 -3.90 8.77
C LEU A 83 -9.84 -4.60 7.56
N ASP A 84 -10.58 -3.89 6.73
CA ASP A 84 -11.28 -4.46 5.56
C ASP A 84 -10.40 -4.47 4.32
N ALA A 85 -9.57 -3.45 4.14
CA ALA A 85 -8.64 -3.41 3.02
C ALA A 85 -7.34 -2.70 3.37
N ILE A 86 -6.27 -3.10 2.67
CA ILE A 86 -5.02 -2.36 2.60
C ILE A 86 -4.59 -2.20 1.16
N TRP A 87 -4.23 -1.00 0.77
CA TRP A 87 -3.61 -0.73 -0.50
C TRP A 87 -2.14 -0.33 -0.32
N ALA A 88 -1.24 -1.28 -0.58
CA ALA A 88 0.21 -1.09 -0.61
C ALA A 88 0.58 -0.39 -1.93
N ASN A 89 0.46 0.94 -1.96
CA ASN A 89 0.64 1.77 -3.13
C ASN A 89 1.94 2.57 -3.12
N ALA A 90 2.53 2.84 -1.96
CA ALA A 90 3.81 3.55 -1.87
C ALA A 90 4.88 2.94 -2.78
N GLY A 91 5.65 3.81 -3.43
CA GLY A 91 6.72 3.37 -4.32
C GLY A 91 7.60 4.52 -4.79
N VAL A 92 8.81 4.17 -5.19
CA VAL A 92 9.81 5.08 -5.76
C VAL A 92 10.25 4.59 -7.14
N SER A 93 10.52 5.51 -8.07
CA SER A 93 10.90 5.15 -9.44
C SER A 93 12.33 4.62 -9.55
N GLY A 94 13.22 5.08 -8.67
CA GLY A 94 14.65 4.80 -8.76
C GLY A 94 15.36 5.47 -9.95
N GLY A 95 14.65 6.23 -10.80
CA GLY A 95 15.23 6.91 -11.95
C GLY A 95 15.66 5.97 -13.09
N LEU A 96 16.33 6.56 -14.08
CA LEU A 96 16.87 5.85 -15.27
C LEU A 96 18.41 5.94 -15.27
N VAL A 97 19.03 5.28 -14.32
CA VAL A 97 20.50 5.20 -14.20
C VAL A 97 21.00 4.06 -15.08
N PRO A 98 22.07 4.26 -15.89
CA PRO A 98 22.69 3.16 -16.66
C PRO A 98 23.07 1.99 -15.75
N LEU A 99 22.89 0.75 -16.21
CA LEU A 99 23.09 -0.43 -15.38
C LEU A 99 24.50 -0.51 -14.75
N ALA A 100 25.51 -0.15 -15.51
CA ALA A 100 26.91 -0.18 -15.04
C ALA A 100 27.22 0.88 -13.95
N GLU A 101 26.36 1.90 -13.80
CA GLU A 101 26.53 2.99 -12.83
C GLU A 101 25.62 2.80 -11.58
N GLN A 102 24.78 1.78 -11.60
CA GLN A 102 23.88 1.52 -10.47
C GLN A 102 24.63 0.92 -9.28
N THR A 103 24.33 1.42 -8.08
CA THR A 103 24.92 0.90 -6.85
C THR A 103 23.99 -0.10 -6.16
N VAL A 104 24.56 -0.91 -5.27
CA VAL A 104 23.80 -1.84 -4.44
C VAL A 104 22.82 -1.09 -3.54
N GLU A 105 23.21 0.05 -2.98
CA GLU A 105 22.38 0.90 -2.10
C GLU A 105 21.17 1.43 -2.86
N HIS A 106 21.36 1.84 -4.12
CA HIS A 106 20.25 2.27 -4.97
C HIS A 106 19.24 1.12 -5.20
N TRP A 107 19.72 -0.08 -5.50
CA TRP A 107 18.87 -1.26 -5.62
C TRP A 107 18.16 -1.59 -4.32
N GLN A 108 18.89 -1.60 -3.20
CA GLN A 108 18.34 -1.89 -1.88
C GLN A 108 17.19 -0.91 -1.52
N GLU A 109 17.37 0.40 -1.77
CA GLU A 109 16.32 1.38 -1.47
C GLU A 109 15.07 1.17 -2.33
N VAL A 110 15.22 0.93 -3.64
CA VAL A 110 14.06 0.68 -4.52
C VAL A 110 13.35 -0.61 -4.13
N LEU A 111 14.07 -1.69 -3.87
CA LEU A 111 13.49 -2.96 -3.44
C LEU A 111 12.84 -2.85 -2.05
N ARG A 112 13.47 -2.12 -1.13
CA ARG A 112 12.96 -1.90 0.22
C ARG A 112 11.58 -1.26 0.20
N VAL A 113 11.38 -0.21 -0.58
CA VAL A 113 10.09 0.47 -0.68
C VAL A 113 9.10 -0.32 -1.55
N ASN A 114 9.51 -0.72 -2.75
CA ASN A 114 8.59 -1.22 -3.78
C ASN A 114 8.22 -2.70 -3.64
N LEU A 115 9.05 -3.51 -2.98
CA LEU A 115 8.83 -4.96 -2.83
C LEU A 115 8.70 -5.37 -1.37
N ILE A 116 9.65 -4.96 -0.52
CA ILE A 116 9.58 -5.29 0.91
C ILE A 116 8.40 -4.57 1.56
N GLY A 117 8.12 -3.32 1.20
CA GLY A 117 6.93 -2.59 1.69
C GLY A 117 5.61 -3.34 1.48
N PRO A 118 5.26 -3.75 0.25
CA PRO A 118 4.11 -4.63 0.00
C PRO A 118 4.15 -5.96 0.78
N PHE A 119 5.31 -6.61 0.87
CA PHE A 119 5.46 -7.81 1.70
C PHE A 119 5.10 -7.54 3.17
N LEU A 120 5.58 -6.46 3.75
CA LEU A 120 5.28 -6.07 5.14
C LEU A 120 3.79 -5.73 5.32
N ALA A 121 3.20 -5.03 4.36
CA ALA A 121 1.77 -4.75 4.35
C ALA A 121 0.93 -6.03 4.36
N ILE A 122 1.29 -7.02 3.56
CA ILE A 122 0.68 -8.35 3.54
C ILE A 122 0.89 -9.05 4.89
N LYS A 123 2.14 -9.16 5.34
CA LYS A 123 2.55 -9.85 6.56
C LYS A 123 1.75 -9.40 7.77
N HIS A 124 1.60 -8.09 7.95
CA HIS A 124 0.96 -7.52 9.14
C HIS A 124 -0.56 -7.35 9.02
N SER A 125 -1.14 -7.25 7.81
CA SER A 125 -2.60 -7.17 7.63
C SER A 125 -3.29 -8.54 7.61
N MET A 126 -2.62 -9.54 7.04
CA MET A 126 -3.17 -10.88 6.82
C MET A 126 -3.71 -11.56 8.09
N PRO A 127 -3.04 -11.53 9.26
CA PRO A 127 -3.56 -12.17 10.47
C PRO A 127 -4.89 -11.58 10.94
N HIS A 128 -5.05 -10.25 10.87
CA HIS A 128 -6.30 -9.57 11.21
C HIS A 128 -7.43 -9.97 10.27
N MET A 129 -7.16 -9.98 8.96
CA MET A 129 -8.14 -10.31 7.94
C MET A 129 -8.57 -11.79 7.98
N ILE A 130 -7.63 -12.71 8.22
CA ILE A 130 -7.92 -14.15 8.40
C ILE A 130 -8.82 -14.36 9.61
N LYS A 131 -8.50 -13.73 10.75
CA LYS A 131 -9.35 -13.79 11.94
C LYS A 131 -10.77 -13.27 11.69
N GLN A 132 -10.89 -12.25 10.85
CA GLN A 132 -12.18 -11.67 10.40
C GLN A 132 -12.90 -12.56 9.37
N LYS A 133 -12.19 -13.53 8.75
CA LYS A 133 -12.64 -14.30 7.57
C LYS A 133 -13.04 -13.40 6.40
N SER A 134 -12.47 -12.23 6.31
CA SER A 134 -12.77 -11.22 5.29
C SER A 134 -11.65 -10.21 5.20
N GLY A 135 -11.23 -9.86 4.00
CA GLY A 135 -10.23 -8.83 3.75
C GLY A 135 -9.89 -8.70 2.27
N SER A 136 -9.32 -7.55 1.90
CA SER A 136 -8.82 -7.30 0.55
C SER A 136 -7.48 -6.61 0.62
N ILE A 137 -6.47 -7.23 0.05
CA ILE A 137 -5.12 -6.66 -0.08
C ILE A 137 -4.90 -6.30 -1.55
N VAL A 138 -4.43 -5.08 -1.80
CA VAL A 138 -4.07 -4.64 -3.16
C VAL A 138 -2.64 -4.12 -3.13
N CYS A 139 -1.82 -4.58 -4.06
CA CYS A 139 -0.44 -4.13 -4.23
C CYS A 139 -0.28 -3.45 -5.59
N THR A 140 0.28 -2.25 -5.62
CA THR A 140 0.54 -1.56 -6.89
C THR A 140 1.72 -2.20 -7.62
N ALA A 141 1.42 -3.01 -8.63
CA ALA A 141 2.38 -3.50 -9.61
C ALA A 141 2.64 -2.46 -10.71
N SER A 142 3.16 -2.90 -11.83
CA SER A 142 3.40 -2.06 -13.01
C SER A 142 3.54 -2.92 -14.26
N VAL A 143 3.24 -2.34 -15.41
CA VAL A 143 3.62 -2.92 -16.72
C VAL A 143 5.14 -3.18 -16.81
N ALA A 144 5.95 -2.41 -16.07
CA ALA A 144 7.40 -2.62 -15.96
C ALA A 144 7.80 -3.94 -15.31
N GLY A 145 6.90 -4.59 -14.58
CA GLY A 145 7.11 -5.95 -14.06
C GLY A 145 6.83 -7.05 -15.09
N LEU A 146 6.21 -6.71 -16.23
CA LEU A 146 5.82 -7.64 -17.28
C LEU A 146 6.57 -7.42 -18.59
N LYS A 147 7.02 -6.19 -18.85
CA LYS A 147 7.59 -5.78 -20.15
C LYS A 147 8.87 -5.00 -19.96
N ALA A 148 9.90 -5.37 -20.71
CA ALA A 148 11.17 -4.66 -20.76
C ALA A 148 11.02 -3.24 -21.32
N GLY A 149 11.94 -2.35 -20.93
CA GLY A 149 12.03 -0.97 -21.45
C GLY A 149 10.98 0.00 -20.88
N ALA A 150 10.16 -0.40 -19.93
CA ALA A 150 9.13 0.46 -19.34
C ALA A 150 9.62 1.27 -18.12
N SER A 151 10.82 1.00 -17.59
CA SER A 151 11.41 1.72 -16.45
C SER A 151 12.87 1.34 -16.22
N GLY A 152 13.51 1.92 -15.18
CA GLY A 152 14.83 1.51 -14.68
C GLY A 152 14.82 0.08 -14.12
N HIS A 153 16.01 -0.55 -14.10
CA HIS A 153 16.19 -1.95 -13.74
C HIS A 153 15.66 -2.33 -12.35
N PRO A 154 16.00 -1.62 -11.25
CA PRO A 154 15.54 -2.03 -9.93
C PRO A 154 14.01 -1.85 -9.77
N TYR A 155 13.43 -0.86 -10.45
CA TYR A 155 11.98 -0.68 -10.46
C TYR A 155 11.29 -1.85 -11.15
N GLY A 156 11.70 -2.20 -12.37
CA GLY A 156 11.14 -3.34 -13.11
C GLY A 156 11.24 -4.64 -12.32
N ALA A 157 12.42 -4.92 -11.75
CA ALA A 157 12.65 -6.08 -10.88
C ALA A 157 11.74 -6.08 -9.66
N SER A 158 11.58 -4.91 -8.99
CA SER A 158 10.69 -4.79 -7.83
C SER A 158 9.23 -5.10 -8.19
N LYS A 159 8.76 -4.60 -9.34
CA LYS A 159 7.36 -4.77 -9.76
C LYS A 159 7.07 -6.18 -10.28
N ALA A 160 8.04 -6.86 -10.90
CA ALA A 160 7.96 -8.30 -11.19
C ALA A 160 7.89 -9.12 -9.89
N GLY A 161 8.70 -8.75 -8.89
CA GLY A 161 8.64 -9.36 -7.55
C GLY A 161 7.28 -9.19 -6.87
N VAL A 162 6.65 -8.02 -6.99
CA VAL A 162 5.28 -7.79 -6.44
C VAL A 162 4.27 -8.72 -7.10
N ILE A 163 4.31 -8.89 -8.43
CA ILE A 163 3.41 -9.79 -9.14
C ILE A 163 3.55 -11.22 -8.62
N SER A 164 4.79 -11.72 -8.53
CA SER A 164 5.08 -13.06 -8.01
C SER A 164 4.65 -13.22 -6.56
N LEU A 165 4.93 -12.23 -5.70
CA LEU A 165 4.53 -12.22 -4.29
C LEU A 165 3.00 -12.33 -4.15
N VAL A 166 2.25 -11.55 -4.93
CA VAL A 166 0.78 -11.57 -4.92
C VAL A 166 0.23 -12.92 -5.36
N GLN A 167 0.76 -13.49 -6.45
CA GLN A 167 0.34 -14.80 -6.95
C GLN A 167 0.56 -15.91 -5.92
N THR A 168 1.74 -15.96 -5.31
CA THR A 168 2.09 -16.95 -4.28
C THR A 168 1.24 -16.78 -3.03
N THR A 169 1.03 -15.52 -2.60
CA THR A 169 0.19 -15.22 -1.42
C THR A 169 -1.28 -15.54 -1.68
N ALA A 170 -1.80 -15.30 -2.89
CA ALA A 170 -3.17 -15.63 -3.24
C ALA A 170 -3.46 -17.13 -3.09
N TYR A 171 -2.50 -17.98 -3.49
CA TYR A 171 -2.59 -19.42 -3.28
C TYR A 171 -2.66 -19.77 -1.78
N SER A 172 -1.80 -19.15 -0.96
CA SER A 172 -1.75 -19.39 0.49
C SER A 172 -3.02 -18.90 1.22
N LEU A 173 -3.73 -17.93 0.65
CA LEU A 173 -4.97 -17.37 1.23
C LEU A 173 -6.24 -18.12 0.80
N SER A 174 -6.12 -19.18 -0.01
CA SER A 174 -7.28 -19.96 -0.47
C SER A 174 -8.09 -20.47 0.71
N GLY A 175 -9.41 -20.31 0.67
CA GLY A 175 -10.34 -20.75 1.72
C GLY A 175 -10.40 -19.86 2.97
N THR A 176 -9.56 -18.82 3.10
CA THR A 176 -9.54 -17.94 4.29
C THR A 176 -10.59 -16.83 4.28
N GLY A 177 -11.20 -16.54 3.14
CA GLY A 177 -12.07 -15.38 2.92
C GLY A 177 -11.32 -14.08 2.65
N VAL A 178 -9.99 -14.11 2.55
CA VAL A 178 -9.13 -12.97 2.23
C VAL A 178 -8.70 -13.04 0.77
N ARG A 179 -8.74 -11.91 0.07
CA ARG A 179 -8.30 -11.77 -1.33
C ARG A 179 -7.08 -10.87 -1.42
N ILE A 180 -6.20 -11.18 -2.37
CA ILE A 180 -5.06 -10.32 -2.72
C ILE A 180 -4.97 -10.17 -4.24
N ASN A 181 -4.63 -8.96 -4.71
CA ASN A 181 -4.48 -8.62 -6.13
C ASN A 181 -3.34 -7.59 -6.33
N ALA A 182 -2.86 -7.50 -7.58
CA ALA A 182 -1.91 -6.50 -8.02
C ALA A 182 -2.37 -5.84 -9.33
#